data_2c05d14a11c5444f663b8443d5ec2b86
#
_entry.id   2c05d14a11c5444f663b8443d5ec2b86
#
_cell.length_a   1.000
_cell.length_b   1.000
_cell.length_c   1.000
_cell.angle_alpha   90.00
_cell.angle_beta   90.00
_cell.angle_gamma   90.00
#
_symmetry.space_group_name_H-M   'P 1'
#
loop_
_entity.id
_entity.type
_entity.pdbx_description
1 polymer ?
#
loop_
_entity_poly.entity_id
_entity_poly.type
_entity_poly.pdbx_seq_one_letter_code
_entity_poly.pdbx_strand_id
1 'polypeptide(L)'
;MLSLFSSSPIKLRYAFQFSNSVPHSALRLCFPSTSSLHSHSQPQSLDEAVDSFTRMLSMRPPPSIIQFTKILGSLAKANHFPTAISLFQQLQARGIAPNLFTLNILINCCCGMRRMTLAFSAFAKIFRMGFQPDAVTLTTILKGLCLCGNVEKALHFHATVLAYGFHFDQVTYGTLINGLCKIGHTSAAIQVLRKIPQHGIVPNVVMYNPIIDSLCKVTLVSDAFHLYSEMLAKEISPNVITYNTLIYGLCLAGQLKEAILLLNDMILINITPDVYTYNTLIDGLCKEGKIKDAKSVLAVMARRGVKPDVVTYNSLMDGYCLVNQVNKAKYVFNTMAQSRESLDVQSYNIMINGFCKIKMVDEALNLFEEMRRKYLVPNTVTYNTLIDGLSKSKRISCALDLLVEMHERGQPTNVVTYNSLLDGMFNIKRVDKALMLFKEMKESGIDPDIYTYNILIDGLCKSGRLIDAIEIFQDLSDKGYGPNVRTYNIIINGFCKEGLFEEALTLLSKMEGNGCLPNAVTFETVIRALFEKDENDMAEKLLREMVARGLLN
;
A
#
# COMPACT_ATOMS: atom_id res chain seq x y z
N MET A 1 -28.56 17.11 -4.25
CA MET A 1 -27.32 17.90 -4.35
C MET A 1 -27.16 18.68 -5.65
N LEU A 2 -27.74 18.22 -6.74
CA LEU A 2 -27.83 18.99 -8.00
C LEU A 2 -28.65 20.29 -7.87
N SER A 3 -29.52 20.40 -6.85
CA SER A 3 -30.36 21.58 -6.60
C SER A 3 -29.63 22.82 -6.07
N LEU A 4 -28.37 22.67 -5.60
CA LEU A 4 -27.57 23.81 -5.15
C LEU A 4 -27.02 24.66 -6.31
N PHE A 5 -26.95 24.08 -7.50
CA PHE A 5 -26.50 24.77 -8.71
C PHE A 5 -27.67 25.24 -9.59
N SER A 6 -28.90 24.81 -9.29
CA SER A 6 -30.09 25.15 -10.09
C SER A 6 -30.77 26.46 -9.71
N SER A 7 -30.34 27.13 -8.66
CA SER A 7 -30.85 28.44 -8.30
C SER A 7 -30.11 29.55 -9.04
N SER A 8 -30.62 29.87 -10.21
CA SER A 8 -30.39 31.07 -11.02
C SER A 8 -29.00 31.21 -11.68
N PRO A 9 -28.90 30.90 -12.97
CA PRO A 9 -27.69 31.23 -13.77
C PRO A 9 -27.42 32.74 -13.87
N ILE A 10 -28.44 33.58 -13.56
CA ILE A 10 -28.36 35.03 -13.69
C ILE A 10 -27.49 35.68 -12.58
N LYS A 11 -27.47 35.15 -11.36
CA LYS A 11 -26.66 35.73 -10.28
C LYS A 11 -25.15 35.42 -10.39
N LEU A 12 -24.77 34.34 -11.05
CA LEU A 12 -23.36 34.03 -11.31
C LEU A 12 -22.77 34.83 -12.49
N ARG A 13 -23.59 35.19 -13.49
CA ARG A 13 -23.12 35.98 -14.63
C ARG A 13 -22.69 37.41 -14.27
N TYR A 14 -23.32 38.02 -13.28
CA TYR A 14 -22.98 39.40 -12.87
C TYR A 14 -21.72 39.49 -12.00
N ALA A 15 -21.27 38.40 -11.39
CA ALA A 15 -20.05 38.36 -10.58
C ALA A 15 -18.76 38.31 -11.43
N PHE A 16 -18.86 37.92 -12.70
CA PHE A 16 -17.70 37.72 -13.58
C PHE A 16 -17.33 38.93 -14.47
N GLN A 17 -18.10 39.98 -14.50
CA GLN A 17 -17.87 41.14 -15.38
C GLN A 17 -16.86 42.18 -14.85
N PHE A 18 -16.28 41.99 -13.66
CA PHE A 18 -15.41 43.01 -13.04
C PHE A 18 -13.95 42.63 -12.82
N SER A 19 -13.44 41.55 -13.41
CA SER A 19 -12.04 41.16 -13.18
C SER A 19 -11.09 41.18 -14.40
N ASN A 20 -11.48 41.88 -15.49
CA ASN A 20 -10.62 42.09 -16.65
C ASN A 20 -10.19 43.56 -16.74
N SER A 21 -9.36 44.02 -15.83
CA SER A 21 -8.47 45.17 -16.07
C SER A 21 -7.58 45.46 -14.85
N VAL A 22 -6.38 44.88 -14.77
CA VAL A 22 -5.24 45.56 -14.15
C VAL A 22 -3.99 45.12 -14.94
N PRO A 23 -3.19 46.08 -15.47
CA PRO A 23 -2.01 45.75 -16.30
C PRO A 23 -0.79 45.38 -15.44
N HIS A 24 0.02 44.48 -15.99
CA HIS A 24 1.36 44.20 -15.51
C HIS A 24 2.21 45.47 -15.46
N SER A 25 2.61 45.93 -14.30
CA SER A 25 3.80 46.73 -14.14
C SER A 25 4.55 46.28 -12.87
N ALA A 26 5.82 45.99 -13.09
CA ALA A 26 6.80 45.59 -12.11
C ALA A 26 6.98 46.63 -11.01
N LEU A 27 6.90 46.19 -9.74
CA LEU A 27 7.52 46.91 -8.62
C LEU A 27 8.27 45.92 -7.75
N ARG A 28 9.59 45.89 -7.97
CA ARG A 28 10.54 45.40 -6.95
C ARG A 28 10.45 46.36 -5.79
N LEU A 29 9.98 45.89 -4.64
CA LEU A 29 10.20 46.56 -3.37
C LEU A 29 11.21 45.77 -2.57
N CYS A 30 12.40 46.35 -2.44
CA CYS A 30 13.41 46.01 -1.47
C CYS A 30 12.83 46.21 -0.05
N PHE A 31 12.88 45.19 0.76
CA PHE A 31 12.66 45.32 2.20
C PHE A 31 14.02 45.48 2.89
N PRO A 32 14.18 46.46 3.79
CA PRO A 32 15.39 46.60 4.60
C PRO A 32 15.39 45.52 5.69
N SER A 33 16.55 44.93 5.89
CA SER A 33 16.87 44.08 7.02
C SER A 33 16.79 44.85 8.33
N THR A 34 15.80 44.52 9.15
CA THR A 34 15.88 44.82 10.59
C THR A 34 15.85 43.52 11.37
N SER A 35 16.96 43.25 11.99
CA SER A 35 17.14 42.27 13.05
C SER A 35 16.24 42.60 14.24
N SER A 36 15.55 41.62 14.72
CA SER A 36 15.38 41.22 16.12
C SER A 36 13.98 40.79 16.53
N LEU A 37 13.95 39.57 17.11
CA LEU A 37 13.08 39.09 18.20
C LEU A 37 11.57 38.90 17.90
N HIS A 38 11.23 37.70 17.60
CA HIS A 38 10.45 36.74 18.37
C HIS A 38 10.18 35.50 17.53
N SER A 39 10.99 34.47 17.73
CA SER A 39 10.70 33.11 17.32
C SER A 39 9.45 32.65 18.08
N HIS A 40 8.28 32.78 17.48
CA HIS A 40 7.13 31.99 17.91
C HIS A 40 7.41 30.55 17.49
N SER A 41 7.92 29.76 18.44
CA SER A 41 7.98 28.30 18.38
C SER A 41 6.62 27.77 17.95
N GLN A 42 6.60 26.91 16.91
CA GLN A 42 5.43 26.11 16.61
C GLN A 42 5.08 25.29 17.86
N PRO A 43 3.80 25.16 18.23
CA PRO A 43 3.40 24.37 19.39
C PRO A 43 3.95 22.94 19.21
N GLN A 44 4.75 22.51 20.18
CA GLN A 44 5.46 21.24 20.14
C GLN A 44 4.55 20.04 20.46
N SER A 45 3.38 20.29 21.05
CA SER A 45 2.38 19.26 21.38
C SER A 45 0.96 19.65 20.95
N LEU A 46 0.11 18.62 20.77
CA LEU A 46 -1.30 18.80 20.46
C LEU A 46 -2.02 19.63 21.54
N ASP A 47 -1.73 19.33 22.81
CA ASP A 47 -2.36 19.97 23.96
C ASP A 47 -2.00 21.46 24.06
N GLU A 48 -0.75 21.83 23.78
CA GLU A 48 -0.32 23.23 23.72
C GLU A 48 -1.04 24.04 22.64
N ALA A 49 -1.31 23.41 21.47
CA ALA A 49 -2.05 24.06 20.39
C ALA A 49 -3.51 24.30 20.79
N VAL A 50 -4.15 23.32 21.43
CA VAL A 50 -5.53 23.41 21.92
C VAL A 50 -5.64 24.46 23.04
N ASP A 51 -4.72 24.47 23.99
CA ASP A 51 -4.70 25.44 25.10
C ASP A 51 -4.47 26.87 24.59
N SER A 52 -3.54 27.04 23.64
CA SER A 52 -3.30 28.34 23.00
C SER A 52 -4.55 28.85 22.28
N PHE A 53 -5.22 27.99 21.52
CA PHE A 53 -6.46 28.34 20.82
C PHE A 53 -7.58 28.72 21.81
N THR A 54 -7.75 27.95 22.88
CA THR A 54 -8.79 28.19 23.91
C THR A 54 -8.54 29.48 24.66
N ARG A 55 -7.27 29.78 25.02
CA ARG A 55 -6.89 31.06 25.59
C ARG A 55 -7.22 32.22 24.67
N MET A 56 -6.92 32.10 23.38
CA MET A 56 -7.25 33.14 22.39
C MET A 56 -8.75 33.38 22.27
N LEU A 57 -9.59 32.34 22.39
CA LEU A 57 -11.06 32.48 22.39
C LEU A 57 -11.59 33.24 23.62
N SER A 58 -10.87 33.24 24.73
CA SER A 58 -11.26 33.94 25.97
C SER A 58 -10.79 35.40 26.03
N MET A 59 -9.87 35.82 25.14
CA MET A 59 -9.35 37.18 25.11
C MET A 59 -10.43 38.23 24.71
N ARG A 60 -10.38 39.41 25.29
CA ARG A 60 -11.26 40.55 24.96
C ARG A 60 -10.40 41.78 24.70
N PRO A 61 -10.31 42.30 23.46
CA PRO A 61 -10.93 41.80 22.24
C PRO A 61 -10.28 40.51 21.75
N PRO A 62 -11.00 39.65 20.99
CA PRO A 62 -10.40 38.43 20.44
C PRO A 62 -9.31 38.76 19.41
N PRO A 63 -8.27 37.93 19.31
CA PRO A 63 -7.24 38.11 18.29
C PRO A 63 -7.80 38.02 16.86
N SER A 64 -7.02 38.45 15.88
CA SER A 64 -7.43 38.38 14.47
C SER A 64 -7.64 36.92 14.03
N ILE A 65 -8.56 36.70 13.10
CA ILE A 65 -8.85 35.38 12.50
C ILE A 65 -7.59 34.70 11.95
N ILE A 66 -6.57 35.47 11.56
CA ILE A 66 -5.31 34.95 11.03
C ILE A 66 -4.56 34.09 12.05
N GLN A 67 -4.61 34.46 13.33
CA GLN A 67 -3.93 33.71 14.41
C GLN A 67 -4.62 32.36 14.64
N PHE A 68 -5.95 32.33 14.66
CA PHE A 68 -6.74 31.09 14.71
C PHE A 68 -6.48 30.19 13.50
N THR A 69 -6.39 30.79 12.30
CA THR A 69 -6.11 30.08 11.05
C THR A 69 -4.76 29.38 11.08
N LYS A 70 -3.73 30.00 11.68
CA LYS A 70 -2.39 29.38 11.83
C LYS A 70 -2.46 28.09 12.65
N ILE A 71 -3.15 28.12 13.80
CA ILE A 71 -3.28 26.93 14.67
C ILE A 71 -4.10 25.84 13.98
N LEU A 72 -5.26 26.20 13.38
CA LEU A 72 -6.07 25.22 12.64
C LEU A 72 -5.28 24.61 11.48
N GLY A 73 -4.47 25.40 10.78
CA GLY A 73 -3.62 24.95 9.70
C GLY A 73 -2.49 24.00 10.16
N SER A 74 -1.87 24.25 11.32
CA SER A 74 -0.86 23.34 11.90
C SER A 74 -1.47 22.01 12.32
N LEU A 75 -2.65 22.02 12.96
CA LEU A 75 -3.38 20.80 13.32
C LEU A 75 -3.80 19.98 12.10
N ALA A 76 -4.26 20.65 11.04
CA ALA A 76 -4.61 19.98 9.79
C ALA A 76 -3.38 19.35 9.10
N LYS A 77 -2.21 20.01 9.14
CA LYS A 77 -0.96 19.45 8.63
C LYS A 77 -0.47 18.24 9.43
N ALA A 78 -0.69 18.26 10.74
CA ALA A 78 -0.40 17.14 11.64
C ALA A 78 -1.45 16.02 11.61
N ASN A 79 -2.47 16.10 10.73
CA ASN A 79 -3.59 15.17 10.60
C ASN A 79 -4.50 15.06 11.84
N HIS A 80 -4.47 16.03 12.75
CA HIS A 80 -5.40 16.12 13.87
C HIS A 80 -6.74 16.72 13.45
N PHE A 81 -7.37 16.10 12.44
CA PHE A 81 -8.60 16.60 11.80
C PHE A 81 -9.79 16.76 12.76
N PRO A 82 -10.12 15.77 13.65
CA PRO A 82 -11.24 15.92 14.58
C PRO A 82 -11.07 17.12 15.51
N THR A 83 -9.86 17.31 16.06
CA THR A 83 -9.54 18.43 16.93
C THR A 83 -9.68 19.77 16.20
N ALA A 84 -9.14 19.88 14.98
CA ALA A 84 -9.27 21.10 14.17
C ALA A 84 -10.72 21.45 13.87
N ILE A 85 -11.59 20.46 13.58
CA ILE A 85 -13.03 20.68 13.36
C ILE A 85 -13.72 21.14 14.65
N SER A 86 -13.41 20.53 15.79
CA SER A 86 -13.97 20.92 17.09
C SER A 86 -13.62 22.37 17.45
N LEU A 87 -12.34 22.75 17.28
CA LEU A 87 -11.89 24.12 17.51
C LEU A 87 -12.54 25.13 16.55
N PHE A 88 -12.73 24.75 15.28
CA PHE A 88 -13.47 25.58 14.33
C PHE A 88 -14.94 25.77 14.74
N GLN A 89 -15.59 24.75 15.29
CA GLN A 89 -16.96 24.88 15.81
C GLN A 89 -17.02 25.82 17.02
N GLN A 90 -16.04 25.76 17.93
CA GLN A 90 -15.94 26.67 19.07
C GLN A 90 -15.73 28.12 18.61
N LEU A 91 -14.89 28.34 17.60
CA LEU A 91 -14.68 29.67 17.01
C LEU A 91 -16.00 30.25 16.47
N GLN A 92 -16.80 29.44 15.80
CA GLN A 92 -18.10 29.87 15.29
C GLN A 92 -19.12 30.12 16.42
N ALA A 93 -19.15 29.29 17.46
CA ALA A 93 -20.00 29.47 18.63
C ALA A 93 -19.71 30.79 19.37
N ARG A 94 -18.49 31.31 19.28
CA ARG A 94 -18.08 32.62 19.82
C ARG A 94 -18.38 33.79 18.89
N GLY A 95 -19.04 33.55 17.76
CA GLY A 95 -19.44 34.60 16.81
C GLY A 95 -18.27 35.12 15.94
N ILE A 96 -17.11 34.50 15.97
CA ILE A 96 -15.97 34.89 15.14
C ILE A 96 -16.21 34.42 13.70
N ALA A 97 -16.31 35.35 12.76
CA ALA A 97 -16.58 35.04 11.35
C ALA A 97 -15.34 34.35 10.71
N PRO A 98 -15.50 33.15 10.13
CA PRO A 98 -14.43 32.52 9.39
C PRO A 98 -14.16 33.24 8.06
N ASN A 99 -12.91 33.23 7.63
CA ASN A 99 -12.51 33.67 6.30
C ASN A 99 -12.37 32.47 5.32
N LEU A 100 -12.08 32.72 4.05
CA LEU A 100 -11.92 31.68 3.03
C LEU A 100 -10.84 30.66 3.43
N PHE A 101 -9.70 31.10 4.02
CA PHE A 101 -8.63 30.21 4.45
C PHE A 101 -9.06 29.23 5.55
N THR A 102 -9.83 29.71 6.55
CA THR A 102 -10.34 28.83 7.61
C THR A 102 -11.38 27.83 7.06
N LEU A 103 -12.19 28.23 6.08
CA LEU A 103 -13.14 27.35 5.41
C LEU A 103 -12.42 26.29 4.55
N ASN A 104 -11.34 26.66 3.85
CA ASN A 104 -10.51 25.71 3.10
C ASN A 104 -9.82 24.69 4.03
N ILE A 105 -9.36 25.11 5.22
CA ILE A 105 -8.82 24.18 6.24
C ILE A 105 -9.92 23.21 6.71
N LEU A 106 -11.13 23.71 7.00
CA LEU A 106 -12.27 22.87 7.38
C LEU A 106 -12.61 21.84 6.31
N ILE A 107 -12.67 22.25 5.03
CA ILE A 107 -12.89 21.35 3.89
C ILE A 107 -11.78 20.29 3.85
N ASN A 108 -10.51 20.69 3.98
CA ASN A 108 -9.39 19.75 3.99
C ASN A 108 -9.49 18.73 5.13
N CYS A 109 -9.85 19.15 6.34
CA CYS A 109 -10.06 18.23 7.47
C CYS A 109 -11.20 17.25 7.20
N CYS A 110 -12.35 17.73 6.67
CA CYS A 110 -13.47 16.87 6.31
C CYS A 110 -13.10 15.86 5.21
N CYS A 111 -12.32 16.27 4.20
CA CYS A 111 -11.78 15.42 3.15
C CYS A 111 -10.81 14.37 3.70
N GLY A 112 -9.91 14.76 4.61
CA GLY A 112 -8.96 13.87 5.27
C GLY A 112 -9.67 12.78 6.10
N MET A 113 -10.79 13.11 6.72
CA MET A 113 -11.66 12.15 7.43
C MET A 113 -12.60 11.36 6.50
N ARG A 114 -12.48 11.50 5.19
CA ARG A 114 -13.38 10.90 4.16
C ARG A 114 -14.88 11.27 4.32
N ARG A 115 -15.20 12.38 5.01
CA ARG A 115 -16.58 12.86 5.24
C ARG A 115 -16.97 13.90 4.18
N MET A 116 -17.15 13.44 2.94
CA MET A 116 -17.43 14.34 1.80
C MET A 116 -18.74 15.14 1.94
N THR A 117 -19.75 14.62 2.62
CA THR A 117 -21.00 15.37 2.89
C THR A 117 -20.73 16.64 3.69
N LEU A 118 -19.88 16.57 4.71
CA LEU A 118 -19.47 17.73 5.51
C LEU A 118 -18.57 18.67 4.71
N ALA A 119 -17.67 18.13 3.87
CA ALA A 119 -16.83 18.94 2.99
C ALA A 119 -17.68 19.77 2.01
N PHE A 120 -18.69 19.17 1.38
CA PHE A 120 -19.62 19.90 0.52
C PHE A 120 -20.51 20.90 1.28
N SER A 121 -20.88 20.61 2.53
CA SER A 121 -21.60 21.57 3.38
C SER A 121 -20.73 22.80 3.69
N ALA A 122 -19.44 22.59 3.98
CA ALA A 122 -18.48 23.68 4.17
C ALA A 122 -18.22 24.45 2.86
N PHE A 123 -18.15 23.76 1.72
CA PHE A 123 -18.06 24.37 0.40
C PHE A 123 -19.27 25.26 0.08
N ALA A 124 -20.49 24.78 0.34
CA ALA A 124 -21.71 25.57 0.19
C ALA A 124 -21.75 26.81 1.13
N LYS A 125 -21.07 26.72 2.30
CA LYS A 125 -20.96 27.84 3.23
C LYS A 125 -20.10 28.98 2.67
N ILE A 126 -19.08 28.68 1.83
CA ILE A 126 -18.29 29.70 1.14
C ILE A 126 -19.21 30.64 0.35
N PHE A 127 -20.12 30.10 -0.46
CA PHE A 127 -21.07 30.89 -1.24
C PHE A 127 -22.07 31.67 -0.37
N ARG A 128 -22.58 31.03 0.69
CA ARG A 128 -23.52 31.68 1.61
C ARG A 128 -22.91 32.87 2.34
N MET A 129 -21.59 32.86 2.56
CA MET A 129 -20.87 33.96 3.17
C MET A 129 -20.39 35.01 2.16
N GLY A 130 -20.75 34.88 0.89
CA GLY A 130 -20.38 35.82 -0.18
C GLY A 130 -18.94 35.65 -0.70
N PHE A 131 -18.23 34.61 -0.30
CA PHE A 131 -16.90 34.31 -0.85
C PHE A 131 -17.04 33.56 -2.17
N GLN A 132 -16.01 33.71 -3.03
CA GLN A 132 -15.84 32.86 -4.20
C GLN A 132 -14.82 31.76 -3.88
N PRO A 133 -15.07 30.50 -4.29
CA PRO A 133 -14.07 29.42 -4.19
C PRO A 133 -12.82 29.79 -5.01
N ASP A 134 -11.67 29.57 -4.43
CA ASP A 134 -10.39 29.71 -5.13
C ASP A 134 -9.87 28.34 -5.64
N ALA A 135 -8.74 28.34 -6.35
CA ALA A 135 -8.11 27.12 -6.84
C ALA A 135 -7.82 26.11 -5.71
N VAL A 136 -7.45 26.61 -4.51
CA VAL A 136 -7.19 25.76 -3.34
C VAL A 136 -8.46 25.07 -2.87
N THR A 137 -9.58 25.77 -2.83
CA THR A 137 -10.90 25.21 -2.49
C THR A 137 -11.27 24.05 -3.41
N LEU A 138 -11.18 24.30 -4.73
CA LEU A 138 -11.56 23.33 -5.76
C LEU A 138 -10.63 22.10 -5.77
N THR A 139 -9.32 22.34 -5.67
CA THR A 139 -8.30 21.28 -5.57
C THR A 139 -8.51 20.41 -4.33
N THR A 140 -8.87 21.02 -3.19
CA THR A 140 -9.11 20.29 -1.95
C THR A 140 -10.33 19.38 -2.04
N ILE A 141 -11.41 19.83 -2.67
CA ILE A 141 -12.61 18.99 -2.93
C ILE A 141 -12.27 17.84 -3.87
N LEU A 142 -11.55 18.11 -4.99
CA LEU A 142 -11.12 17.06 -5.92
C LEU A 142 -10.26 16.01 -5.22
N LYS A 143 -9.26 16.44 -4.43
CA LYS A 143 -8.42 15.55 -3.61
C LYS A 143 -9.27 14.70 -2.67
N GLY A 144 -10.24 15.30 -1.99
CA GLY A 144 -11.16 14.59 -1.08
C GLY A 144 -11.98 13.51 -1.80
N LEU A 145 -12.52 13.82 -2.97
CA LEU A 145 -13.26 12.86 -3.80
C LEU A 145 -12.39 11.69 -4.22
N CYS A 146 -11.15 11.94 -4.64
CA CYS A 146 -10.18 10.90 -4.98
C CYS A 146 -9.84 10.04 -3.75
N LEU A 147 -9.60 10.65 -2.58
CA LEU A 147 -9.32 9.92 -1.33
C LEU A 147 -10.46 8.97 -0.92
N CYS A 148 -11.70 9.31 -1.28
CA CYS A 148 -12.88 8.49 -1.02
C CYS A 148 -13.14 7.42 -2.11
N GLY A 149 -12.29 7.32 -3.13
CA GLY A 149 -12.49 6.42 -4.27
C GLY A 149 -13.63 6.80 -5.22
N ASN A 150 -14.22 8.01 -5.06
CA ASN A 150 -15.35 8.47 -5.85
C ASN A 150 -14.91 9.11 -7.18
N VAL A 151 -14.34 8.30 -8.08
CA VAL A 151 -13.78 8.76 -9.38
C VAL A 151 -14.81 9.48 -10.23
N GLU A 152 -15.97 8.88 -10.43
CA GLU A 152 -17.04 9.47 -11.26
C GLU A 152 -17.45 10.85 -10.74
N LYS A 153 -17.59 10.98 -9.42
CA LYS A 153 -17.91 12.26 -8.80
C LYS A 153 -16.78 13.28 -8.93
N ALA A 154 -15.51 12.84 -8.88
CA ALA A 154 -14.36 13.73 -9.08
C ALA A 154 -14.31 14.25 -10.52
N LEU A 155 -14.50 13.38 -11.51
CA LEU A 155 -14.54 13.77 -12.92
C LEU A 155 -15.77 14.61 -13.25
N HIS A 156 -16.92 14.28 -12.70
CA HIS A 156 -18.13 15.08 -12.86
C HIS A 156 -17.98 16.47 -12.22
N PHE A 157 -17.43 16.55 -11.01
CA PHE A 157 -17.15 17.83 -10.35
C PHE A 157 -16.17 18.68 -11.16
N HIS A 158 -15.09 18.06 -11.67
CA HIS A 158 -14.13 18.71 -12.55
C HIS A 158 -14.83 19.30 -13.80
N ALA A 159 -15.62 18.49 -14.51
CA ALA A 159 -16.32 18.94 -15.71
C ALA A 159 -17.34 20.06 -15.40
N THR A 160 -18.06 19.93 -14.29
CA THR A 160 -19.05 20.94 -13.83
C THR A 160 -18.38 22.28 -13.54
N VAL A 161 -17.26 22.26 -12.80
CA VAL A 161 -16.52 23.47 -12.43
C VAL A 161 -15.98 24.19 -13.68
N LEU A 162 -15.47 23.45 -14.66
CA LEU A 162 -15.04 24.00 -15.95
C LEU A 162 -16.23 24.62 -16.73
N ALA A 163 -17.38 23.95 -16.74
CA ALA A 163 -18.58 24.46 -17.43
C ALA A 163 -19.10 25.78 -16.81
N TYR A 164 -18.84 26.00 -15.52
CA TYR A 164 -19.13 27.26 -14.85
C TYR A 164 -18.06 28.37 -15.04
N GLY A 165 -17.04 28.10 -15.87
CA GLY A 165 -16.01 29.09 -16.23
C GLY A 165 -14.87 29.23 -15.22
N PHE A 166 -14.76 28.32 -14.24
CA PHE A 166 -13.58 28.27 -13.38
C PHE A 166 -12.41 27.65 -14.15
N HIS A 167 -11.22 28.18 -13.94
CA HIS A 167 -10.00 27.66 -14.53
C HIS A 167 -9.21 26.88 -13.47
N PHE A 168 -8.76 25.71 -13.83
CA PHE A 168 -7.84 24.94 -13.02
C PHE A 168 -6.39 25.29 -13.39
N ASP A 169 -5.51 25.20 -12.42
CA ASP A 169 -4.07 25.39 -12.64
C ASP A 169 -3.34 24.04 -12.78
N GLN A 170 -2.04 24.10 -13.03
CA GLN A 170 -1.20 22.90 -13.12
C GLN A 170 -1.25 22.05 -11.84
N VAL A 171 -1.36 22.68 -10.67
CA VAL A 171 -1.40 21.99 -9.36
C VAL A 171 -2.68 21.18 -9.21
N THR A 172 -3.81 21.75 -9.63
CA THR A 172 -5.11 21.08 -9.59
C THR A 172 -5.14 19.84 -10.50
N TYR A 173 -4.67 19.99 -11.75
CA TYR A 173 -4.59 18.85 -12.67
C TYR A 173 -3.62 17.76 -12.18
N GLY A 174 -2.45 18.15 -11.67
CA GLY A 174 -1.51 17.21 -11.05
C GLY A 174 -2.12 16.46 -9.87
N THR A 175 -2.91 17.16 -9.04
CA THR A 175 -3.62 16.56 -7.90
C THR A 175 -4.69 15.57 -8.36
N LEU A 176 -5.49 15.92 -9.37
CA LEU A 176 -6.51 15.03 -9.95
C LEU A 176 -5.87 13.78 -10.56
N ILE A 177 -4.86 13.94 -11.40
CA ILE A 177 -4.13 12.83 -12.02
C ILE A 177 -3.54 11.90 -10.97
N ASN A 178 -2.81 12.44 -9.97
CA ASN A 178 -2.24 11.64 -8.89
C ASN A 178 -3.34 10.93 -8.05
N GLY A 179 -4.47 11.59 -7.83
CA GLY A 179 -5.61 10.99 -7.14
C GLY A 179 -6.19 9.81 -7.91
N LEU A 180 -6.41 9.96 -9.22
CA LEU A 180 -6.91 8.90 -10.11
C LEU A 180 -5.94 7.70 -10.15
N CYS A 181 -4.64 7.96 -10.27
CA CYS A 181 -3.62 6.92 -10.28
C CYS A 181 -3.57 6.12 -8.97
N LYS A 182 -3.65 6.79 -7.82
CA LYS A 182 -3.62 6.13 -6.49
C LYS A 182 -4.77 5.16 -6.25
N ILE A 183 -5.89 5.35 -6.90
CA ILE A 183 -7.08 4.48 -6.80
C ILE A 183 -7.20 3.53 -8.00
N GLY A 184 -6.13 3.40 -8.82
CA GLY A 184 -6.02 2.43 -9.92
C GLY A 184 -6.72 2.84 -11.22
N HIS A 185 -7.25 4.08 -11.33
CA HIS A 185 -7.92 4.57 -12.55
C HIS A 185 -6.95 5.26 -13.52
N THR A 186 -5.90 4.55 -13.90
CA THR A 186 -4.79 5.07 -14.75
C THR A 186 -5.29 5.51 -16.13
N SER A 187 -6.24 4.79 -16.74
CA SER A 187 -6.83 5.17 -18.04
C SER A 187 -7.55 6.50 -17.99
N ALA A 188 -8.29 6.78 -16.91
CA ALA A 188 -8.93 8.07 -16.71
C ALA A 188 -7.91 9.20 -16.50
N ALA A 189 -6.82 8.94 -15.79
CA ALA A 189 -5.73 9.90 -15.61
C ALA A 189 -5.06 10.27 -16.96
N ILE A 190 -4.83 9.29 -17.84
CA ILE A 190 -4.30 9.51 -19.19
C ILE A 190 -5.27 10.37 -20.02
N GLN A 191 -6.59 10.10 -19.94
CA GLN A 191 -7.58 10.90 -20.65
C GLN A 191 -7.60 12.35 -20.16
N VAL A 192 -7.49 12.57 -18.85
CA VAL A 192 -7.36 13.93 -18.27
C VAL A 192 -6.10 14.60 -18.80
N LEU A 193 -4.93 13.93 -18.75
CA LEU A 193 -3.66 14.47 -19.22
C LEU A 193 -3.75 14.95 -20.69
N ARG A 194 -4.38 14.16 -21.57
CA ARG A 194 -4.54 14.48 -22.98
C ARG A 194 -5.48 15.65 -23.27
N LYS A 195 -6.42 15.94 -22.35
CA LYS A 195 -7.36 17.07 -22.46
C LYS A 195 -6.81 18.39 -21.92
N ILE A 196 -5.76 18.37 -21.08
CA ILE A 196 -5.18 19.56 -20.46
C ILE A 196 -4.81 20.66 -21.47
N PRO A 197 -4.15 20.36 -22.63
CA PRO A 197 -3.79 21.40 -23.60
C PRO A 197 -5.00 22.15 -24.17
N GLN A 198 -6.18 21.51 -24.25
CA GLN A 198 -7.43 22.15 -24.71
C GLN A 198 -7.89 23.27 -23.78
N HIS A 199 -7.40 23.28 -22.55
CA HIS A 199 -7.68 24.32 -21.54
C HIS A 199 -6.56 25.37 -21.43
N GLY A 200 -5.61 25.39 -22.39
CA GLY A 200 -4.53 26.38 -22.42
C GLY A 200 -3.40 26.11 -21.41
N ILE A 201 -3.32 24.91 -20.83
CA ILE A 201 -2.31 24.54 -19.84
C ILE A 201 -1.30 23.59 -20.48
N VAL A 202 -0.03 23.82 -20.22
CA VAL A 202 1.05 22.93 -20.66
C VAL A 202 1.27 21.85 -19.60
N PRO A 203 1.13 20.56 -19.94
CA PRO A 203 1.47 19.48 -19.03
C PRO A 203 2.94 19.54 -18.60
N ASN A 204 3.21 19.09 -17.39
CA ASN A 204 4.57 19.07 -16.84
C ASN A 204 4.92 17.69 -16.26
N VAL A 205 6.19 17.50 -15.85
CA VAL A 205 6.70 16.25 -15.29
C VAL A 205 5.91 15.75 -14.07
N VAL A 206 5.32 16.66 -13.27
CA VAL A 206 4.53 16.31 -12.08
C VAL A 206 3.21 15.60 -12.46
N MET A 207 2.71 15.84 -13.68
CA MET A 207 1.51 15.18 -14.21
C MET A 207 1.82 13.83 -14.86
N TYR A 208 2.99 13.69 -15.51
CA TYR A 208 3.42 12.43 -16.14
C TYR A 208 3.86 11.38 -15.13
N ASN A 209 4.67 11.75 -14.12
CA ASN A 209 5.25 10.81 -13.17
C ASN A 209 4.22 9.94 -12.43
N PRO A 210 3.08 10.44 -11.92
CA PRO A 210 2.08 9.59 -11.27
C PRO A 210 1.46 8.55 -12.20
N ILE A 211 1.31 8.86 -13.50
CA ILE A 211 0.76 7.92 -14.48
C ILE A 211 1.79 6.85 -14.81
N ILE A 212 3.05 7.25 -15.05
CA ILE A 212 4.17 6.32 -15.24
C ILE A 212 4.29 5.38 -14.04
N ASP A 213 4.22 5.91 -12.81
CA ASP A 213 4.27 5.12 -11.57
C ASP A 213 3.10 4.11 -11.49
N SER A 214 1.90 4.55 -11.82
CA SER A 214 0.72 3.69 -11.82
C SER A 214 0.82 2.55 -12.84
N LEU A 215 1.34 2.83 -14.05
CA LEU A 215 1.58 1.82 -15.08
C LEU A 215 2.68 0.83 -14.66
N CYS A 216 3.77 1.32 -14.08
CA CYS A 216 4.87 0.48 -13.58
C CYS A 216 4.41 -0.46 -12.47
N LYS A 217 3.57 0.01 -11.53
CA LYS A 217 3.04 -0.82 -10.43
C LYS A 217 2.16 -1.98 -10.88
N VAL A 218 1.48 -1.83 -12.01
CA VAL A 218 0.68 -2.92 -12.62
C VAL A 218 1.44 -3.66 -13.72
N THR A 219 2.77 -3.50 -13.77
CA THR A 219 3.69 -4.14 -14.72
C THR A 219 3.43 -3.85 -16.21
N LEU A 220 2.68 -2.80 -16.53
CA LEU A 220 2.49 -2.29 -17.90
C LEU A 220 3.66 -1.40 -18.32
N VAL A 221 4.87 -1.99 -18.32
CA VAL A 221 6.11 -1.25 -18.53
C VAL A 221 6.19 -0.65 -19.94
N SER A 222 5.69 -1.36 -20.96
CA SER A 222 5.64 -0.84 -22.35
C SER A 222 4.85 0.45 -22.45
N ASP A 223 3.69 0.53 -21.80
CA ASP A 223 2.83 1.72 -21.79
C ASP A 223 3.50 2.87 -21.02
N ALA A 224 4.22 2.56 -19.93
CA ALA A 224 4.99 3.54 -19.18
C ALA A 224 6.10 4.17 -20.07
N PHE A 225 6.82 3.36 -20.87
CA PHE A 225 7.82 3.84 -21.81
C PHE A 225 7.21 4.61 -22.98
N HIS A 226 6.03 4.23 -23.46
CA HIS A 226 5.28 5.02 -24.44
C HIS A 226 4.97 6.43 -23.91
N LEU A 227 4.51 6.51 -22.67
CA LEU A 227 4.21 7.80 -22.05
C LEU A 227 5.48 8.63 -21.76
N TYR A 228 6.58 7.97 -21.40
CA TYR A 228 7.90 8.59 -21.28
C TYR A 228 8.38 9.16 -22.61
N SER A 229 8.23 8.42 -23.72
CA SER A 229 8.57 8.89 -25.07
C SER A 229 7.69 10.06 -25.51
N GLU A 230 6.38 10.03 -25.19
CA GLU A 230 5.47 11.16 -25.42
C GLU A 230 5.92 12.42 -24.65
N MET A 231 6.36 12.24 -23.39
CA MET A 231 6.87 13.33 -22.56
C MET A 231 8.12 13.98 -23.20
N LEU A 232 9.07 13.16 -23.68
CA LEU A 232 10.26 13.65 -24.38
C LEU A 232 9.92 14.38 -25.69
N ALA A 233 8.99 13.83 -26.49
CA ALA A 233 8.54 14.44 -27.73
C ALA A 233 7.87 15.81 -27.53
N LYS A 234 7.33 16.06 -26.32
CA LYS A 234 6.76 17.36 -25.92
C LYS A 234 7.78 18.26 -25.21
N GLU A 235 9.06 17.94 -25.29
CA GLU A 235 10.17 18.69 -24.67
C GLU A 235 10.04 18.82 -23.13
N ILE A 236 9.28 17.91 -22.49
CA ILE A 236 9.17 17.87 -21.03
C ILE A 236 10.34 17.05 -20.49
N SER A 237 11.28 17.72 -19.82
CA SER A 237 12.48 17.06 -19.29
C SER A 237 12.16 16.09 -18.15
N PRO A 238 12.61 14.83 -18.25
CA PRO A 238 12.50 13.86 -17.15
C PRO A 238 13.39 14.28 -15.98
N ASN A 239 13.01 13.86 -14.79
CA ASN A 239 13.79 14.10 -13.57
C ASN A 239 14.14 12.79 -12.86
N VAL A 240 14.83 12.88 -11.71
CA VAL A 240 15.22 11.72 -10.90
C VAL A 240 14.00 10.82 -10.59
N ILE A 241 12.84 11.40 -10.29
CA ILE A 241 11.62 10.65 -9.98
C ILE A 241 11.14 9.85 -11.20
N THR A 242 11.21 10.43 -12.41
CA THR A 242 10.85 9.73 -13.66
C THR A 242 11.71 8.49 -13.86
N TYR A 243 13.05 8.64 -13.74
CA TYR A 243 13.98 7.51 -13.88
C TYR A 243 13.79 6.47 -12.79
N ASN A 244 13.68 6.89 -11.53
CA ASN A 244 13.46 5.99 -10.41
C ASN A 244 12.20 5.15 -10.60
N THR A 245 11.13 5.76 -11.08
CA THR A 245 9.85 5.08 -11.34
C THR A 245 9.98 4.05 -12.47
N LEU A 246 10.63 4.40 -13.58
CA LEU A 246 10.86 3.48 -14.70
C LEU A 246 11.79 2.33 -14.32
N ILE A 247 12.89 2.61 -13.60
CA ILE A 247 13.82 1.59 -13.06
C ILE A 247 13.05 0.64 -12.14
N TYR A 248 12.20 1.16 -11.24
CA TYR A 248 11.36 0.35 -10.38
C TYR A 248 10.41 -0.56 -11.17
N GLY A 249 9.74 -0.01 -12.20
CA GLY A 249 8.86 -0.78 -13.08
C GLY A 249 9.58 -1.91 -13.81
N LEU A 250 10.79 -1.64 -14.34
CA LEU A 250 11.64 -2.65 -14.97
C LEU A 250 12.08 -3.74 -13.99
N CYS A 251 12.43 -3.37 -12.76
CA CYS A 251 12.77 -4.32 -11.70
C CYS A 251 11.59 -5.22 -11.33
N LEU A 252 10.37 -4.66 -11.23
CA LEU A 252 9.15 -5.45 -10.97
C LEU A 252 8.82 -6.43 -12.10
N ALA A 253 9.10 -6.04 -13.35
CA ALA A 253 8.91 -6.90 -14.53
C ALA A 253 10.06 -7.90 -14.77
N GLY A 254 11.08 -7.96 -13.89
CA GLY A 254 12.25 -8.81 -14.06
C GLY A 254 13.22 -8.37 -15.17
N GLN A 255 13.00 -7.20 -15.78
CA GLN A 255 13.81 -6.65 -16.88
C GLN A 255 15.03 -5.89 -16.33
N LEU A 256 15.89 -6.61 -15.60
CA LEU A 256 16.99 -5.99 -14.86
C LEU A 256 18.13 -5.47 -15.74
N LYS A 257 18.32 -6.04 -16.93
CA LYS A 257 19.30 -5.54 -17.89
C LYS A 257 18.94 -4.15 -18.39
N GLU A 258 17.68 -3.99 -18.74
CA GLU A 258 17.09 -2.72 -19.20
C GLU A 258 17.12 -1.68 -18.07
N ALA A 259 16.88 -2.09 -16.82
CA ALA A 259 16.98 -1.21 -15.66
C ALA A 259 18.42 -0.66 -15.45
N ILE A 260 19.44 -1.50 -15.64
CA ILE A 260 20.85 -1.08 -15.57
C ILE A 260 21.21 -0.15 -16.75
N LEU A 261 20.70 -0.42 -17.95
CA LEU A 261 20.90 0.48 -19.10
C LEU A 261 20.27 1.83 -18.81
N LEU A 262 19.05 1.87 -18.28
CA LEU A 262 18.37 3.11 -17.93
C LEU A 262 19.10 3.92 -16.85
N LEU A 263 19.74 3.26 -15.87
CA LEU A 263 20.64 3.93 -14.92
C LEU A 263 21.82 4.61 -15.65
N ASN A 264 22.43 3.93 -16.63
CA ASN A 264 23.52 4.51 -17.39
C ASN A 264 23.05 5.71 -18.23
N ASP A 265 21.88 5.61 -18.87
CA ASP A 265 21.28 6.72 -19.62
C ASP A 265 21.02 7.92 -18.72
N MET A 266 20.46 7.71 -17.53
CA MET A 266 20.24 8.75 -16.53
C MET A 266 21.54 9.51 -16.21
N ILE A 267 22.64 8.78 -16.07
CA ILE A 267 23.96 9.34 -15.79
C ILE A 267 24.50 10.13 -17.00
N LEU A 268 24.32 9.60 -18.22
CA LEU A 268 24.79 10.23 -19.46
C LEU A 268 24.14 11.60 -19.73
N ILE A 269 22.88 11.75 -19.35
CA ILE A 269 22.15 13.03 -19.48
C ILE A 269 22.31 13.94 -18.24
N ASN A 270 23.31 13.67 -17.39
CA ASN A 270 23.64 14.44 -16.19
C ASN A 270 22.52 14.50 -15.12
N ILE A 271 21.61 13.52 -15.08
CA ILE A 271 20.70 13.35 -13.95
C ILE A 271 21.41 12.46 -12.92
N THR A 272 21.68 13.01 -11.74
CA THR A 272 22.43 12.30 -10.69
C THR A 272 21.55 11.25 -10.01
N PRO A 273 21.89 9.94 -10.08
CA PRO A 273 21.19 8.91 -9.32
C PRO A 273 21.32 9.17 -7.80
N ASP A 274 20.22 9.00 -7.09
CA ASP A 274 20.17 9.13 -5.64
C ASP A 274 20.24 7.75 -4.95
N VAL A 275 20.22 7.74 -3.60
CA VAL A 275 20.24 6.51 -2.81
C VAL A 275 19.08 5.59 -3.18
N TYR A 276 17.89 6.17 -3.46
CA TYR A 276 16.71 5.40 -3.85
C TYR A 276 16.90 4.68 -5.19
N THR A 277 17.53 5.33 -6.19
CA THR A 277 17.86 4.72 -7.49
C THR A 277 18.67 3.44 -7.31
N TYR A 278 19.76 3.54 -6.53
CA TYR A 278 20.65 2.40 -6.29
C TYR A 278 19.97 1.30 -5.47
N ASN A 279 19.24 1.67 -4.42
CA ASN A 279 18.53 0.72 -3.57
C ASN A 279 17.49 -0.08 -4.36
N THR A 280 16.76 0.57 -5.27
CA THR A 280 15.78 -0.09 -6.15
C THR A 280 16.43 -1.16 -7.03
N LEU A 281 17.58 -0.84 -7.64
CA LEU A 281 18.31 -1.80 -8.47
C LEU A 281 18.92 -2.93 -7.65
N ILE A 282 19.53 -2.63 -6.50
CA ILE A 282 20.12 -3.62 -5.61
C ILE A 282 19.03 -4.59 -5.12
N ASP A 283 17.88 -4.07 -4.69
CA ASP A 283 16.74 -4.87 -4.23
C ASP A 283 16.20 -5.79 -5.36
N GLY A 284 15.97 -5.23 -6.55
CA GLY A 284 15.54 -6.00 -7.72
C GLY A 284 16.51 -7.13 -8.09
N LEU A 285 17.82 -6.84 -8.13
CA LEU A 285 18.87 -7.82 -8.41
C LEU A 285 18.95 -8.91 -7.33
N CYS A 286 18.78 -8.52 -6.06
CA CYS A 286 18.78 -9.43 -4.93
C CYS A 286 17.58 -10.39 -4.96
N LYS A 287 16.39 -9.91 -5.28
CA LYS A 287 15.17 -10.72 -5.42
C LYS A 287 15.28 -11.78 -6.53
N GLU A 288 15.99 -11.45 -7.61
CA GLU A 288 16.30 -12.40 -8.69
C GLU A 288 17.55 -13.28 -8.43
N GLY A 289 18.09 -13.22 -7.21
CA GLY A 289 19.29 -14.00 -6.84
C GLY A 289 20.59 -13.55 -7.49
N LYS A 290 20.61 -12.42 -8.22
CA LYS A 290 21.78 -11.88 -8.93
C LYS A 290 22.69 -11.06 -7.99
N ILE A 291 23.14 -11.69 -6.88
CA ILE A 291 23.90 -11.00 -5.81
C ILE A 291 25.22 -10.42 -6.31
N LYS A 292 25.87 -11.04 -7.31
CA LYS A 292 27.12 -10.51 -7.87
C LYS A 292 26.89 -9.14 -8.52
N ASP A 293 25.81 -9.02 -9.28
CA ASP A 293 25.45 -7.79 -9.99
C ASP A 293 25.01 -6.71 -8.98
N ALA A 294 24.23 -7.08 -7.96
CA ALA A 294 23.87 -6.18 -6.85
C ALA A 294 25.11 -5.58 -6.16
N LYS A 295 26.14 -6.38 -5.90
CA LYS A 295 27.43 -5.90 -5.37
C LYS A 295 28.17 -4.98 -6.33
N SER A 296 28.09 -5.23 -7.63
CA SER A 296 28.66 -4.35 -8.64
C SER A 296 27.98 -2.98 -8.65
N VAL A 297 26.65 -2.96 -8.54
CA VAL A 297 25.87 -1.72 -8.41
C VAL A 297 26.23 -0.97 -7.12
N LEU A 298 26.37 -1.69 -5.98
CA LEU A 298 26.83 -1.09 -4.73
C LEU A 298 28.24 -0.45 -4.86
N ALA A 299 29.15 -1.12 -5.56
CA ALA A 299 30.49 -0.58 -5.81
C ALA A 299 30.45 0.68 -6.71
N VAL A 300 29.52 0.76 -7.68
CA VAL A 300 29.28 1.95 -8.48
C VAL A 300 28.72 3.07 -7.62
N MET A 301 27.72 2.80 -6.78
CA MET A 301 27.14 3.74 -5.82
C MET A 301 28.22 4.40 -4.96
N ALA A 302 29.09 3.58 -4.34
CA ALA A 302 30.18 4.06 -3.49
C ALA A 302 31.22 4.89 -4.28
N ARG A 303 31.61 4.46 -5.49
CA ARG A 303 32.56 5.20 -6.35
C ARG A 303 32.01 6.57 -6.78
N ARG A 304 30.70 6.71 -6.89
CA ARG A 304 30.06 7.98 -7.21
C ARG A 304 29.80 8.86 -5.98
N GLY A 305 30.28 8.47 -4.81
CA GLY A 305 30.14 9.23 -3.58
C GLY A 305 28.75 9.17 -2.95
N VAL A 306 27.86 8.30 -3.46
CA VAL A 306 26.55 8.07 -2.85
C VAL A 306 26.74 7.06 -1.72
N LYS A 307 26.49 7.49 -0.47
CA LYS A 307 26.69 6.65 0.71
C LYS A 307 25.57 5.59 0.80
N PRO A 308 25.90 4.29 0.90
CA PRO A 308 24.92 3.26 1.21
C PRO A 308 24.27 3.52 2.57
N ASP A 309 22.98 3.25 2.68
CA ASP A 309 22.19 3.38 3.90
C ASP A 309 21.71 2.03 4.44
N VAL A 310 20.93 2.04 5.52
CA VAL A 310 20.37 0.82 6.14
C VAL A 310 19.54 0.03 5.13
N VAL A 311 18.80 0.70 4.23
CA VAL A 311 17.98 0.04 3.21
C VAL A 311 18.86 -0.72 2.20
N THR A 312 19.99 -0.13 1.79
CA THR A 312 20.97 -0.76 0.88
C THR A 312 21.47 -2.09 1.46
N TYR A 313 21.89 -2.07 2.72
CA TYR A 313 22.41 -3.27 3.38
C TYR A 313 21.32 -4.29 3.69
N ASN A 314 20.10 -3.84 4.07
CA ASN A 314 18.95 -4.71 4.27
C ASN A 314 18.59 -5.47 2.99
N SER A 315 18.58 -4.80 1.83
CA SER A 315 18.36 -5.46 0.53
C SER A 315 19.40 -6.51 0.21
N LEU A 316 20.69 -6.25 0.51
CA LEU A 316 21.76 -7.23 0.34
C LEU A 316 21.64 -8.42 1.29
N MET A 317 21.30 -8.19 2.56
CA MET A 317 21.10 -9.26 3.55
C MET A 317 19.93 -10.15 3.14
N ASP A 318 18.81 -9.55 2.74
CA ASP A 318 17.64 -10.31 2.26
C ASP A 318 17.99 -11.14 1.03
N GLY A 319 18.69 -10.54 0.05
CA GLY A 319 19.19 -11.26 -1.12
C GLY A 319 20.08 -12.46 -0.77
N TYR A 320 21.00 -12.31 0.19
CA TYR A 320 21.81 -13.45 0.66
C TYR A 320 20.94 -14.52 1.34
N CYS A 321 19.93 -14.13 2.12
CA CYS A 321 18.99 -15.06 2.74
C CYS A 321 18.14 -15.81 1.70
N LEU A 322 17.71 -15.14 0.63
CA LEU A 322 16.95 -15.74 -0.47
C LEU A 322 17.73 -16.83 -1.21
N VAL A 323 19.04 -16.64 -1.39
CA VAL A 323 19.92 -17.66 -2.02
C VAL A 323 20.58 -18.60 -1.00
N ASN A 324 20.01 -18.74 0.20
CA ASN A 324 20.49 -19.60 1.28
C ASN A 324 21.95 -19.35 1.73
N GLN A 325 22.49 -18.15 1.54
CA GLN A 325 23.82 -17.74 1.98
C GLN A 325 23.76 -16.94 3.29
N VAL A 326 23.04 -17.45 4.30
CA VAL A 326 22.75 -16.76 5.56
C VAL A 326 24.02 -16.34 6.31
N ASN A 327 25.12 -17.10 6.21
CA ASN A 327 26.41 -16.70 6.81
C ASN A 327 26.96 -15.38 6.22
N LYS A 328 26.73 -15.13 4.92
CA LYS A 328 27.13 -13.85 4.30
C LYS A 328 26.19 -12.72 4.71
N ALA A 329 24.91 -12.99 4.87
CA ALA A 329 23.98 -12.04 5.45
C ALA A 329 24.39 -11.66 6.88
N LYS A 330 24.74 -12.65 7.73
CA LYS A 330 25.27 -12.43 9.09
C LYS A 330 26.54 -11.58 9.10
N TYR A 331 27.44 -11.78 8.13
CA TYR A 331 28.63 -10.94 7.98
C TYR A 331 28.27 -9.48 7.70
N VAL A 332 27.34 -9.21 6.77
CA VAL A 332 26.85 -7.86 6.47
C VAL A 332 26.19 -7.24 7.70
N PHE A 333 25.34 -7.99 8.39
CA PHE A 333 24.67 -7.55 9.63
C PHE A 333 25.69 -7.13 10.72
N ASN A 334 26.72 -7.98 10.96
CA ASN A 334 27.76 -7.67 11.93
C ASN A 334 28.59 -6.46 11.52
N THR A 335 28.84 -6.27 10.21
CA THR A 335 29.55 -5.09 9.70
C THR A 335 28.75 -3.81 9.93
N MET A 336 27.44 -3.84 9.72
CA MET A 336 26.54 -2.72 10.05
C MET A 336 26.55 -2.42 11.56
N ALA A 337 26.49 -3.46 12.40
CA ALA A 337 26.52 -3.31 13.86
C ALA A 337 27.80 -2.63 14.37
N GLN A 338 28.92 -2.78 13.66
CA GLN A 338 30.22 -2.17 14.00
C GLN A 338 30.40 -0.78 13.38
N SER A 339 29.60 -0.45 12.35
CA SER A 339 29.61 0.87 11.71
C SER A 339 28.73 1.86 12.48
N ARG A 340 28.77 3.14 12.06
CA ARG A 340 27.85 4.16 12.59
C ARG A 340 26.40 4.02 12.09
N GLU A 341 26.15 3.07 11.20
CA GLU A 341 24.81 2.78 10.68
C GLU A 341 24.07 1.95 11.73
N SER A 342 22.99 2.49 12.27
CA SER A 342 22.18 1.79 13.28
C SER A 342 21.33 0.69 12.63
N LEU A 343 21.46 -0.55 13.13
CA LEU A 343 20.51 -1.62 12.80
C LEU A 343 19.09 -1.23 13.22
N ASP A 344 18.14 -1.46 12.34
CA ASP A 344 16.72 -1.22 12.60
C ASP A 344 15.94 -2.53 12.80
N VAL A 345 14.65 -2.41 13.11
CA VAL A 345 13.74 -3.56 13.29
C VAL A 345 13.73 -4.45 12.04
N GLN A 346 13.84 -3.85 10.85
CA GLN A 346 13.82 -4.59 9.59
C GLN A 346 15.11 -5.40 9.41
N SER A 347 16.29 -4.87 9.79
CA SER A 347 17.56 -5.61 9.77
C SER A 347 17.48 -6.89 10.61
N TYR A 348 16.92 -6.80 11.82
CA TYR A 348 16.70 -7.96 12.68
C TYR A 348 15.69 -8.94 12.06
N ASN A 349 14.58 -8.46 11.54
CA ASN A 349 13.55 -9.30 10.92
C ASN A 349 14.09 -10.10 9.73
N ILE A 350 14.93 -9.50 8.89
CA ILE A 350 15.58 -10.18 7.77
C ILE A 350 16.47 -11.32 8.26
N MET A 351 17.30 -11.07 9.28
CA MET A 351 18.20 -12.10 9.82
C MET A 351 17.43 -13.20 10.55
N ILE A 352 16.42 -12.84 11.36
CA ILE A 352 15.52 -13.80 12.02
C ILE A 352 14.87 -14.71 10.98
N ASN A 353 14.30 -14.13 9.90
CA ASN A 353 13.70 -14.88 8.80
C ASN A 353 14.72 -15.79 8.10
N GLY A 354 15.92 -15.28 7.83
CA GLY A 354 17.01 -16.06 7.23
C GLY A 354 17.37 -17.29 8.07
N PHE A 355 17.51 -17.16 9.39
CA PHE A 355 17.79 -18.28 10.30
C PHE A 355 16.60 -19.24 10.40
N CYS A 356 15.37 -18.74 10.47
CA CYS A 356 14.17 -19.59 10.49
C CYS A 356 14.06 -20.46 9.23
N LYS A 357 14.35 -19.89 8.03
CA LYS A 357 14.32 -20.63 6.76
C LYS A 357 15.31 -21.79 6.71
N ILE A 358 16.49 -21.66 7.30
CA ILE A 358 17.49 -22.73 7.38
C ILE A 358 17.36 -23.58 8.65
N LYS A 359 16.24 -23.44 9.38
CA LYS A 359 15.90 -24.16 10.62
C LYS A 359 16.86 -23.93 11.80
N MET A 360 17.62 -22.84 11.79
CA MET A 360 18.48 -22.42 12.92
C MET A 360 17.67 -21.50 13.86
N VAL A 361 16.61 -22.02 14.44
CA VAL A 361 15.63 -21.23 15.19
C VAL A 361 16.20 -20.68 16.51
N ASP A 362 17.19 -21.36 17.11
CA ASP A 362 17.83 -20.87 18.33
C ASP A 362 18.65 -19.59 18.06
N GLU A 363 19.31 -19.51 16.90
CA GLU A 363 19.99 -18.28 16.46
C GLU A 363 18.98 -17.14 16.22
N ALA A 364 17.80 -17.47 15.68
CA ALA A 364 16.72 -16.50 15.49
C ALA A 364 16.20 -15.96 16.83
N LEU A 365 16.01 -16.82 17.82
CA LEU A 365 15.61 -16.42 19.19
C LEU A 365 16.70 -15.59 19.88
N ASN A 366 17.97 -15.92 19.70
CA ASN A 366 19.08 -15.13 20.22
C ASN A 366 19.08 -13.70 19.65
N LEU A 367 18.81 -13.53 18.35
CA LEU A 367 18.67 -12.21 17.72
C LEU A 367 17.44 -11.46 18.23
N PHE A 368 16.34 -12.15 18.47
CA PHE A 368 15.15 -11.53 19.07
C PHE A 368 15.45 -10.98 20.46
N GLU A 369 16.17 -11.72 21.30
CA GLU A 369 16.58 -11.25 22.62
C GLU A 369 17.63 -10.11 22.53
N GLU A 370 18.54 -10.17 21.53
CA GLU A 370 19.49 -9.07 21.28
C GLU A 370 18.77 -7.79 20.89
N MET A 371 17.76 -7.88 19.97
CA MET A 371 16.93 -6.78 19.55
C MET A 371 16.25 -6.09 20.75
N ARG A 372 15.70 -6.88 21.68
CA ARG A 372 15.06 -6.40 22.91
C ARG A 372 16.06 -5.70 23.85
N ARG A 373 17.24 -6.27 24.04
CA ARG A 373 18.31 -5.66 24.84
C ARG A 373 18.79 -4.32 24.29
N LYS A 374 18.67 -4.11 22.98
CA LYS A 374 18.95 -2.84 22.31
C LYS A 374 17.76 -1.87 22.28
N TYR A 375 16.71 -2.15 23.02
CA TYR A 375 15.48 -1.35 23.09
C TYR A 375 14.76 -1.18 21.74
N LEU A 376 15.00 -2.06 20.77
CA LEU A 376 14.23 -2.14 19.55
C LEU A 376 12.95 -2.93 19.83
N VAL A 377 11.80 -2.32 19.58
CA VAL A 377 10.50 -2.93 19.86
C VAL A 377 10.14 -3.92 18.76
N PRO A 378 10.02 -5.24 19.06
CA PRO A 378 9.52 -6.22 18.10
C PRO A 378 8.12 -5.84 17.62
N ASN A 379 7.88 -5.97 16.33
CA ASN A 379 6.58 -5.70 15.72
C ASN A 379 5.88 -7.02 15.30
N THR A 380 4.65 -6.92 14.81
CA THR A 380 3.87 -8.07 14.33
C THR A 380 4.65 -8.95 13.35
N VAL A 381 5.49 -8.37 12.48
CA VAL A 381 6.33 -9.15 11.53
C VAL A 381 7.37 -9.97 12.27
N THR A 382 8.01 -9.41 13.30
CA THR A 382 9.00 -10.13 14.12
C THR A 382 8.39 -11.38 14.77
N TYR A 383 7.24 -11.19 15.45
CA TYR A 383 6.53 -12.31 16.10
C TYR A 383 6.07 -13.36 15.09
N ASN A 384 5.42 -12.95 13.99
CA ASN A 384 4.95 -13.88 12.97
C ASN A 384 6.08 -14.70 12.35
N THR A 385 7.24 -14.09 12.09
CA THR A 385 8.41 -14.78 11.55
C THR A 385 8.95 -15.84 12.51
N LEU A 386 9.02 -15.52 13.81
CA LEU A 386 9.46 -16.48 14.83
C LEU A 386 8.44 -17.60 15.06
N ILE A 387 7.16 -17.26 15.14
CA ILE A 387 6.07 -18.23 15.29
C ILE A 387 6.06 -19.20 14.12
N ASP A 388 6.22 -18.72 12.88
CA ASP A 388 6.32 -19.55 11.68
C ASP A 388 7.56 -20.46 11.72
N GLY A 389 8.73 -19.92 12.06
CA GLY A 389 9.99 -20.68 12.19
C GLY A 389 9.91 -21.76 13.27
N LEU A 390 9.36 -21.47 14.44
CA LEU A 390 9.15 -22.41 15.54
C LEU A 390 8.14 -23.50 15.16
N SER A 391 7.03 -23.12 14.52
CA SER A 391 5.99 -24.03 14.05
C SER A 391 6.56 -25.04 13.04
N LYS A 392 7.30 -24.58 12.03
CA LYS A 392 7.99 -25.44 11.04
C LYS A 392 9.08 -26.31 11.65
N SER A 393 9.66 -25.87 12.77
CA SER A 393 10.64 -26.65 13.54
C SER A 393 10.02 -27.56 14.60
N LYS A 394 8.68 -27.71 14.59
CA LYS A 394 7.88 -28.53 15.52
C LYS A 394 7.96 -28.09 17.00
N ARG A 395 8.38 -26.86 17.27
CA ARG A 395 8.48 -26.27 18.62
C ARG A 395 7.23 -25.48 18.98
N ILE A 396 6.06 -26.10 18.86
CA ILE A 396 4.74 -25.45 18.98
C ILE A 396 4.51 -24.83 20.38
N SER A 397 5.02 -25.43 21.47
CA SER A 397 4.90 -24.83 22.80
C SER A 397 5.54 -23.44 22.85
N CYS A 398 6.77 -23.32 22.36
CA CYS A 398 7.45 -22.02 22.33
C CYS A 398 6.74 -21.01 21.39
N ALA A 399 6.13 -21.50 20.30
CA ALA A 399 5.36 -20.64 19.40
C ALA A 399 4.07 -20.10 20.08
N LEU A 400 3.43 -20.90 20.91
CA LEU A 400 2.27 -20.47 21.71
C LEU A 400 2.68 -19.49 22.83
N ASP A 401 3.83 -19.72 23.47
CA ASP A 401 4.36 -18.79 24.46
C ASP A 401 4.61 -17.40 23.84
N LEU A 402 5.13 -17.37 22.59
CA LEU A 402 5.30 -16.12 21.84
C LEU A 402 3.96 -15.48 21.43
N LEU A 403 2.90 -16.25 21.18
CA LEU A 403 1.57 -15.71 20.92
C LEU A 403 1.04 -14.99 22.18
N VAL A 404 1.20 -15.59 23.36
CA VAL A 404 0.81 -14.97 24.64
C VAL A 404 1.60 -13.67 24.85
N GLU A 405 2.93 -13.72 24.68
CA GLU A 405 3.78 -12.54 24.82
C GLU A 405 3.37 -11.41 23.84
N MET A 406 3.03 -11.77 22.60
CA MET A 406 2.58 -10.82 21.58
C MET A 406 1.33 -10.06 22.04
N HIS A 407 0.34 -10.77 22.64
CA HIS A 407 -0.85 -10.16 23.22
C HIS A 407 -0.52 -9.26 24.43
N GLU A 408 0.29 -9.74 25.37
CA GLU A 408 0.68 -8.98 26.56
C GLU A 408 1.39 -7.67 26.23
N ARG A 409 2.14 -7.66 25.12
CA ARG A 409 2.83 -6.47 24.61
C ARG A 409 1.96 -5.57 23.73
N GLY A 410 0.67 -5.89 23.58
CA GLY A 410 -0.26 -5.10 22.76
C GLY A 410 0.06 -5.13 21.25
N GLN A 411 0.83 -6.12 20.77
CA GLN A 411 1.05 -6.30 19.36
C GLN A 411 -0.15 -7.01 18.73
N PRO A 412 -0.75 -6.46 17.64
CA PRO A 412 -1.94 -7.05 17.05
C PRO A 412 -1.61 -8.39 16.39
N THR A 413 -2.32 -9.44 16.81
CA THR A 413 -2.34 -10.71 16.09
C THR A 413 -3.18 -10.59 14.82
N ASN A 414 -2.84 -11.37 13.82
CA ASN A 414 -3.55 -11.36 12.54
C ASN A 414 -3.71 -12.79 12.00
N VAL A 415 -4.37 -12.90 10.84
CA VAL A 415 -4.60 -14.18 10.17
C VAL A 415 -3.30 -14.97 9.93
N VAL A 416 -2.17 -14.30 9.65
CA VAL A 416 -0.87 -14.94 9.41
C VAL A 416 -0.36 -15.63 10.69
N THR A 417 -0.53 -14.98 11.85
CA THR A 417 -0.14 -15.54 13.16
C THR A 417 -0.83 -16.88 13.42
N TYR A 418 -2.17 -16.89 13.26
CA TYR A 418 -2.96 -18.11 13.47
C TYR A 418 -2.69 -19.17 12.42
N ASN A 419 -2.54 -18.80 11.15
CA ASN A 419 -2.24 -19.74 10.07
C ASN A 419 -0.91 -20.49 10.31
N SER A 420 0.14 -19.79 10.77
CA SER A 420 1.42 -20.41 11.10
C SER A 420 1.34 -21.42 12.25
N LEU A 421 0.51 -21.13 13.27
CA LEU A 421 0.28 -22.03 14.40
C LEU A 421 -0.58 -23.23 14.00
N LEU A 422 -1.66 -23.01 13.24
CA LEU A 422 -2.54 -24.06 12.75
C LEU A 422 -1.76 -25.07 11.89
N ASP A 423 -1.00 -24.59 10.91
CA ASP A 423 -0.16 -25.46 10.08
C ASP A 423 0.84 -26.26 10.92
N GLY A 424 1.50 -25.60 11.88
CA GLY A 424 2.42 -26.27 12.80
C GLY A 424 1.75 -27.34 13.67
N MET A 425 0.54 -27.10 14.18
CA MET A 425 -0.21 -28.06 15.00
C MET A 425 -0.64 -29.29 14.20
N PHE A 426 -1.11 -29.11 12.96
CA PHE A 426 -1.42 -30.21 12.07
C PHE A 426 -0.19 -31.04 11.73
N ASN A 427 0.95 -30.38 11.49
CA ASN A 427 2.22 -31.06 11.17
C ASN A 427 2.74 -31.94 12.32
N ILE A 428 2.35 -31.65 13.58
CA ILE A 428 2.66 -32.51 14.74
C ILE A 428 1.45 -33.36 15.17
N LYS A 429 0.41 -33.46 14.34
CA LYS A 429 -0.82 -34.26 14.56
C LYS A 429 -1.63 -33.88 15.82
N ARG A 430 -1.59 -32.61 16.24
CA ARG A 430 -2.41 -32.10 17.35
C ARG A 430 -3.71 -31.49 16.81
N VAL A 431 -4.54 -32.32 16.15
CA VAL A 431 -5.73 -31.89 15.41
C VAL A 431 -6.74 -31.15 16.29
N ASP A 432 -7.10 -31.72 17.46
CA ASP A 432 -8.11 -31.11 18.34
C ASP A 432 -7.66 -29.74 18.86
N LYS A 433 -6.37 -29.58 19.18
CA LYS A 433 -5.81 -28.28 19.58
C LYS A 433 -5.84 -27.27 18.43
N ALA A 434 -5.60 -27.72 17.19
CA ALA A 434 -5.72 -26.86 16.02
C ALA A 434 -7.16 -26.36 15.83
N LEU A 435 -8.15 -27.24 15.98
CA LEU A 435 -9.57 -26.85 15.90
C LEU A 435 -9.98 -25.89 17.03
N MET A 436 -9.47 -26.10 18.26
CA MET A 436 -9.66 -25.15 19.36
C MET A 436 -9.06 -23.78 19.03
N LEU A 437 -7.83 -23.74 18.50
CA LEU A 437 -7.18 -22.49 18.12
C LEU A 437 -7.93 -21.77 16.97
N PHE A 438 -8.50 -22.52 16.04
CA PHE A 438 -9.34 -21.95 14.98
C PHE A 438 -10.63 -21.32 15.56
N LYS A 439 -11.21 -21.92 16.58
CA LYS A 439 -12.36 -21.34 17.28
C LYS A 439 -11.96 -20.05 18.01
N GLU A 440 -10.84 -20.06 18.73
CA GLU A 440 -10.26 -18.88 19.40
C GLU A 440 -9.99 -17.72 18.42
N MET A 441 -9.46 -18.01 17.24
CA MET A 441 -9.24 -17.03 16.17
C MET A 441 -10.54 -16.28 15.81
N LYS A 442 -11.65 -17.02 15.62
CA LYS A 442 -12.97 -16.45 15.34
C LYS A 442 -13.52 -15.61 16.52
N GLU A 443 -13.38 -16.11 17.73
CA GLU A 443 -13.81 -15.44 18.97
C GLU A 443 -13.02 -14.13 19.20
N SER A 444 -11.77 -14.09 18.78
CA SER A 444 -10.92 -12.90 18.82
C SER A 444 -11.24 -11.87 17.70
N GLY A 445 -12.25 -12.13 16.87
CA GLY A 445 -12.67 -11.23 15.80
C GLY A 445 -11.70 -11.21 14.59
N ILE A 446 -10.88 -12.25 14.45
CA ILE A 446 -9.99 -12.40 13.29
C ILE A 446 -10.68 -13.31 12.28
N ASP A 447 -11.06 -12.72 11.12
CA ASP A 447 -11.74 -13.46 10.07
C ASP A 447 -10.78 -14.42 9.36
N PRO A 448 -11.11 -15.74 9.31
CA PRO A 448 -10.34 -16.70 8.53
C PRO A 448 -10.36 -16.35 7.04
N ASP A 449 -9.25 -16.53 6.36
CA ASP A 449 -9.15 -16.41 4.91
C ASP A 449 -9.15 -17.78 4.21
N ILE A 450 -9.17 -17.79 2.88
CA ILE A 450 -9.13 -19.03 2.10
C ILE A 450 -7.88 -19.87 2.40
N TYR A 451 -6.77 -19.23 2.81
CA TYR A 451 -5.55 -19.94 3.19
C TYR A 451 -5.75 -20.68 4.53
N THR A 452 -6.43 -20.05 5.50
CA THR A 452 -6.83 -20.68 6.78
C THR A 452 -7.65 -21.94 6.52
N TYR A 453 -8.69 -21.83 5.68
CA TYR A 453 -9.54 -22.98 5.34
C TYR A 453 -8.75 -24.09 4.64
N ASN A 454 -7.84 -23.75 3.73
CA ASN A 454 -6.98 -24.73 3.08
C ASN A 454 -6.06 -25.47 4.07
N ILE A 455 -5.51 -24.79 5.08
CA ILE A 455 -4.71 -25.44 6.16
C ILE A 455 -5.58 -26.42 6.94
N LEU A 456 -6.81 -26.03 7.31
CA LEU A 456 -7.72 -26.89 8.06
C LEU A 456 -8.11 -28.13 7.27
N ILE A 457 -8.56 -27.95 6.01
CA ILE A 457 -8.98 -29.07 5.14
C ILE A 457 -7.82 -30.02 4.90
N ASP A 458 -6.62 -29.50 4.56
CA ASP A 458 -5.43 -30.31 4.30
C ASP A 458 -5.00 -31.08 5.56
N GLY A 459 -4.95 -30.40 6.71
CA GLY A 459 -4.59 -31.00 7.97
C GLY A 459 -5.56 -32.09 8.42
N LEU A 460 -6.88 -31.90 8.25
CA LEU A 460 -7.91 -32.88 8.56
C LEU A 460 -7.84 -34.09 7.61
N CYS A 461 -7.71 -33.88 6.30
CA CYS A 461 -7.51 -34.95 5.31
C CYS A 461 -6.25 -35.79 5.61
N LYS A 462 -5.13 -35.12 5.96
CA LYS A 462 -3.88 -35.83 6.32
C LYS A 462 -3.97 -36.61 7.64
N SER A 463 -4.92 -36.24 8.49
CA SER A 463 -5.15 -36.87 9.79
C SER A 463 -6.23 -37.94 9.77
N GLY A 464 -6.79 -38.30 8.59
CA GLY A 464 -7.88 -39.28 8.44
C GLY A 464 -9.24 -38.79 8.92
N ARG A 465 -9.44 -37.48 9.11
CA ARG A 465 -10.70 -36.86 9.52
C ARG A 465 -11.42 -36.23 8.35
N LEU A 466 -11.69 -37.04 7.31
CA LEU A 466 -12.27 -36.57 6.05
C LEU A 466 -13.66 -35.95 6.21
N ILE A 467 -14.49 -36.49 7.13
CA ILE A 467 -15.84 -35.96 7.41
C ILE A 467 -15.73 -34.50 7.86
N ASP A 468 -14.88 -34.23 8.85
CA ASP A 468 -14.67 -32.85 9.34
C ASP A 468 -14.11 -31.94 8.25
N ALA A 469 -13.25 -32.46 7.37
CA ALA A 469 -12.73 -31.71 6.24
C ALA A 469 -13.82 -31.30 5.25
N ILE A 470 -14.80 -32.18 5.00
CA ILE A 470 -15.96 -31.90 4.17
C ILE A 470 -16.85 -30.83 4.80
N GLU A 471 -17.09 -30.90 6.13
CA GLU A 471 -17.86 -29.88 6.83
C GLU A 471 -17.21 -28.50 6.73
N ILE A 472 -15.87 -28.42 6.92
CA ILE A 472 -15.12 -27.17 6.76
C ILE A 472 -15.16 -26.67 5.32
N PHE A 473 -15.10 -27.56 4.33
CA PHE A 473 -15.23 -27.19 2.92
C PHE A 473 -16.62 -26.62 2.58
N GLN A 474 -17.69 -27.16 3.21
CA GLN A 474 -19.05 -26.64 3.06
C GLN A 474 -19.19 -25.26 3.73
N ASP A 475 -18.68 -25.10 4.98
CA ASP A 475 -18.66 -23.81 5.72
C ASP A 475 -17.96 -22.70 4.90
N LEU A 476 -16.87 -23.03 4.19
CA LEU A 476 -16.18 -22.10 3.28
C LEU A 476 -17.13 -21.58 2.20
N SER A 477 -17.88 -22.48 1.54
CA SER A 477 -18.81 -22.14 0.46
C SER A 477 -20.00 -21.32 0.97
N ASP A 478 -20.56 -21.67 2.13
CA ASP A 478 -21.71 -21.00 2.76
C ASP A 478 -21.39 -19.56 3.18
N LYS A 479 -20.15 -19.30 3.52
CA LYS A 479 -19.66 -17.96 3.85
C LYS A 479 -19.32 -17.07 2.63
N GLY A 480 -19.56 -17.58 1.44
CA GLY A 480 -19.34 -16.84 0.19
C GLY A 480 -17.87 -16.77 -0.26
N TYR A 481 -16.98 -17.54 0.37
CA TYR A 481 -15.63 -17.73 -0.17
C TYR A 481 -15.69 -18.74 -1.33
N GLY A 482 -15.37 -18.31 -2.54
CA GLY A 482 -15.28 -19.23 -3.69
C GLY A 482 -14.07 -20.17 -3.52
N PRO A 483 -14.27 -21.51 -3.43
CA PRO A 483 -13.15 -22.45 -3.43
C PRO A 483 -12.29 -22.27 -4.67
N ASN A 484 -10.97 -22.24 -4.51
CA ASN A 484 -10.03 -22.15 -5.63
C ASN A 484 -9.50 -23.54 -6.03
N VAL A 485 -8.74 -23.62 -7.11
CA VAL A 485 -8.13 -24.86 -7.61
C VAL A 485 -7.39 -25.63 -6.50
N ARG A 486 -6.67 -24.91 -5.64
CA ARG A 486 -5.93 -25.52 -4.52
C ARG A 486 -6.88 -26.15 -3.49
N THR A 487 -7.97 -25.47 -3.14
CA THR A 487 -8.99 -25.99 -2.22
C THR A 487 -9.60 -27.30 -2.74
N TYR A 488 -9.99 -27.31 -4.03
CA TYR A 488 -10.51 -28.51 -4.66
C TYR A 488 -9.47 -29.64 -4.68
N ASN A 489 -8.24 -29.37 -5.06
CA ASN A 489 -7.18 -30.38 -5.09
C ASN A 489 -6.92 -31.02 -3.71
N ILE A 490 -7.00 -30.24 -2.64
CA ILE A 490 -6.82 -30.74 -1.27
C ILE A 490 -7.92 -31.75 -0.91
N ILE A 491 -9.19 -31.41 -1.14
CA ILE A 491 -10.30 -32.28 -0.76
C ILE A 491 -10.41 -33.50 -1.69
N ILE A 492 -10.14 -33.33 -3.01
CA ILE A 492 -10.06 -34.44 -3.97
C ILE A 492 -8.95 -35.42 -3.53
N ASN A 493 -7.77 -34.94 -3.15
CA ASN A 493 -6.71 -35.78 -2.62
C ASN A 493 -7.12 -36.50 -1.32
N GLY A 494 -7.94 -35.85 -0.48
CA GLY A 494 -8.54 -36.48 0.71
C GLY A 494 -9.45 -37.65 0.34
N PHE A 495 -10.37 -37.47 -0.61
CA PHE A 495 -11.20 -38.56 -1.11
C PHE A 495 -10.39 -39.71 -1.72
N CYS A 496 -9.40 -39.38 -2.56
CA CYS A 496 -8.52 -40.37 -3.19
C CYS A 496 -7.78 -41.21 -2.15
N LYS A 497 -7.29 -40.65 -1.06
CA LYS A 497 -6.60 -41.38 0.01
C LYS A 497 -7.48 -42.38 0.73
N GLU A 498 -8.76 -42.04 0.92
CA GLU A 498 -9.74 -42.93 1.53
C GLU A 498 -10.35 -43.93 0.51
N GLY A 499 -9.93 -43.86 -0.77
CA GLY A 499 -10.43 -44.73 -1.85
C GLY A 499 -11.83 -44.37 -2.35
N LEU A 500 -12.32 -43.17 -2.05
CA LEU A 500 -13.64 -42.66 -2.45
C LEU A 500 -13.54 -41.99 -3.83
N PHE A 501 -13.33 -42.79 -4.87
CA PHE A 501 -13.05 -42.26 -6.22
C PHE A 501 -14.25 -41.64 -6.91
N GLU A 502 -15.45 -42.19 -6.68
CA GLU A 502 -16.69 -41.66 -7.28
C GLU A 502 -16.97 -40.25 -6.75
N GLU A 503 -16.74 -40.01 -5.46
CA GLU A 503 -16.87 -38.71 -4.82
C GLU A 503 -15.81 -37.75 -5.34
N ALA A 504 -14.57 -38.22 -5.52
CA ALA A 504 -13.49 -37.41 -6.10
C ALA A 504 -13.81 -36.95 -7.51
N LEU A 505 -14.33 -37.85 -8.37
CA LEU A 505 -14.74 -37.55 -9.74
C LEU A 505 -15.95 -36.61 -9.79
N THR A 506 -16.92 -36.84 -8.89
CA THR A 506 -18.09 -35.96 -8.76
C THR A 506 -17.65 -34.55 -8.37
N LEU A 507 -16.69 -34.43 -7.47
CA LEU A 507 -16.17 -33.12 -7.03
C LEU A 507 -15.35 -32.44 -8.15
N LEU A 508 -14.60 -33.21 -8.96
CA LEU A 508 -13.89 -32.72 -10.13
C LEU A 508 -14.88 -32.11 -11.15
N SER A 509 -15.99 -32.78 -11.40
CA SER A 509 -17.06 -32.27 -12.29
C SER A 509 -17.74 -31.01 -11.72
N LYS A 510 -17.99 -30.96 -10.39
CA LYS A 510 -18.55 -29.78 -9.71
C LYS A 510 -17.59 -28.60 -9.74
N MET A 511 -16.28 -28.82 -9.67
CA MET A 511 -15.26 -27.80 -9.78
C MET A 511 -15.38 -27.03 -11.09
N GLU A 512 -15.58 -27.74 -12.20
CA GLU A 512 -15.81 -27.17 -13.53
C GLU A 512 -17.12 -26.36 -13.58
N GLY A 513 -18.20 -26.94 -13.07
CA GLY A 513 -19.50 -26.28 -13.00
C GLY A 513 -19.49 -24.97 -12.22
N ASN A 514 -18.59 -24.83 -11.26
CA ASN A 514 -18.38 -23.63 -10.48
C ASN A 514 -17.37 -22.64 -11.13
N GLY A 515 -16.96 -22.88 -12.38
CA GLY A 515 -16.05 -22.01 -13.13
C GLY A 515 -14.58 -22.12 -12.70
N CYS A 516 -14.24 -23.14 -11.90
CA CYS A 516 -12.89 -23.41 -11.46
C CYS A 516 -12.29 -24.54 -12.30
N LEU A 517 -11.48 -24.20 -13.32
CA LEU A 517 -10.94 -25.19 -14.25
C LEU A 517 -9.87 -26.09 -13.59
N PRO A 518 -9.99 -27.42 -13.67
CA PRO A 518 -8.96 -28.35 -13.24
C PRO A 518 -7.65 -28.13 -13.99
N ASN A 519 -6.53 -28.24 -13.28
CA ASN A 519 -5.20 -28.14 -13.86
C ASN A 519 -4.50 -29.51 -13.89
N ALA A 520 -3.27 -29.56 -14.42
CA ALA A 520 -2.48 -30.77 -14.47
C ALA A 520 -2.37 -31.48 -13.10
N VAL A 521 -2.15 -30.73 -12.01
CA VAL A 521 -2.05 -31.28 -10.64
C VAL A 521 -3.37 -31.96 -10.20
N THR A 522 -4.52 -31.42 -10.60
CA THR A 522 -5.84 -32.02 -10.30
C THR A 522 -5.95 -33.41 -10.91
N PHE A 523 -5.68 -33.53 -12.21
CA PHE A 523 -5.73 -34.81 -12.91
C PHE A 523 -4.66 -35.80 -12.40
N GLU A 524 -3.41 -35.35 -12.24
CA GLU A 524 -2.32 -36.18 -11.71
C GLU A 524 -2.64 -36.79 -10.35
N THR A 525 -3.29 -36.01 -9.47
CA THR A 525 -3.68 -36.46 -8.12
C THR A 525 -4.64 -37.64 -8.19
N VAL A 526 -5.69 -37.54 -9.02
CA VAL A 526 -6.70 -38.59 -9.15
C VAL A 526 -6.12 -39.80 -9.91
N ILE A 527 -5.43 -39.58 -11.04
CA ILE A 527 -4.84 -40.63 -11.88
C ILE A 527 -3.85 -41.45 -11.06
N ARG A 528 -2.96 -40.82 -10.29
CA ARG A 528 -1.99 -41.50 -9.43
C ARG A 528 -2.69 -42.39 -8.42
N ALA A 529 -3.71 -41.86 -7.72
CA ALA A 529 -4.43 -42.60 -6.71
C ALA A 529 -5.21 -43.80 -7.28
N LEU A 530 -5.76 -43.67 -8.50
CA LEU A 530 -6.42 -44.77 -9.21
C LEU A 530 -5.43 -45.89 -9.57
N PHE A 531 -4.24 -45.54 -10.09
CA PHE A 531 -3.18 -46.54 -10.36
C PHE A 531 -2.69 -47.24 -9.10
N GLU A 532 -2.56 -46.51 -7.97
CA GLU A 532 -2.16 -47.10 -6.68
C GLU A 532 -3.19 -48.11 -6.12
N LYS A 533 -4.43 -48.07 -6.62
CA LYS A 533 -5.52 -48.95 -6.20
C LYS A 533 -5.97 -49.93 -7.30
N ASP A 534 -5.19 -50.09 -8.36
CA ASP A 534 -5.43 -50.96 -9.51
C ASP A 534 -6.70 -50.63 -10.33
N GLU A 535 -7.25 -49.40 -10.19
CA GLU A 535 -8.39 -48.90 -10.98
C GLU A 535 -7.93 -48.37 -12.35
N ASN A 536 -7.28 -49.24 -13.12
CA ASN A 536 -6.54 -48.89 -14.33
C ASN A 536 -7.43 -48.32 -15.44
N ASP A 537 -8.67 -48.84 -15.61
CA ASP A 537 -9.60 -48.38 -16.63
C ASP A 537 -10.04 -46.92 -16.43
N MET A 538 -10.29 -46.56 -15.18
CA MET A 538 -10.65 -45.17 -14.85
C MET A 538 -9.45 -44.24 -14.98
N ALA A 539 -8.27 -44.71 -14.56
CA ALA A 539 -7.02 -43.94 -14.68
C ALA A 539 -6.71 -43.63 -16.16
N GLU A 540 -6.84 -44.63 -17.05
CA GLU A 540 -6.61 -44.46 -18.48
C GLU A 540 -7.62 -43.49 -19.14
N LYS A 541 -8.89 -43.55 -18.74
CA LYS A 541 -9.92 -42.61 -19.21
C LYS A 541 -9.57 -41.18 -18.87
N LEU A 542 -9.19 -40.92 -17.61
CA LEU A 542 -8.79 -39.58 -17.13
C LEU A 542 -7.49 -39.11 -17.78
N LEU A 543 -6.53 -40.01 -18.01
CA LEU A 543 -5.31 -39.69 -18.72
C LEU A 543 -5.57 -39.21 -20.15
N ARG A 544 -6.46 -39.91 -20.87
CA ARG A 544 -6.89 -39.50 -22.22
C ARG A 544 -7.57 -38.13 -22.18
N GLU A 545 -8.39 -37.87 -21.19
CA GLU A 545 -9.02 -36.56 -21.00
C GLU A 545 -7.99 -35.44 -20.70
N MET A 546 -7.02 -35.71 -19.86
CA MET A 546 -5.91 -34.79 -19.55
C MET A 546 -5.12 -34.42 -20.81
N VAL A 547 -4.81 -35.42 -21.65
CA VAL A 547 -4.15 -35.21 -22.96
C VAL A 547 -5.04 -34.38 -23.90
N ALA A 548 -6.33 -34.71 -24.01
CA ALA A 548 -7.25 -33.97 -24.85
C ALA A 548 -7.39 -32.49 -24.47
N ARG A 549 -7.21 -32.18 -23.21
CA ARG A 549 -7.20 -30.79 -22.67
C ARG A 549 -5.85 -30.08 -22.82
N GLY A 550 -4.82 -30.74 -23.34
CA GLY A 550 -3.48 -30.16 -23.48
C GLY A 550 -2.78 -29.91 -22.16
N LEU A 551 -3.11 -30.66 -21.10
CA LEU A 551 -2.55 -30.52 -19.76
C LEU A 551 -1.34 -31.44 -19.52
N LEU A 552 -1.00 -32.31 -20.45
CA LEU A 552 0.18 -33.17 -20.44
C LEU A 552 1.21 -32.56 -21.41
N ASN A 553 2.35 -32.12 -20.86
CA ASN A 553 3.48 -31.61 -21.65
C ASN A 553 4.41 -32.77 -22.06
#